data_bdfab5b943d0d91c8e5763a99f0fa46f
#
_entry.id   bdfab5b943d0d91c8e5763a99f0fa46f
#
_cell.length_a   1.000
_cell.length_b   1.000
_cell.length_c   1.000
_cell.angle_alpha   90.00
_cell.angle_beta   90.00
_cell.angle_gamma   90.00
#
_symmetry.space_group_name_H-M   'P 1'
#
loop_
_entity.id
_entity.type
_entity.pdbx_description
1 polymer ?
#
loop_
_entity_poly.entity_id
_entity_poly.type
_entity_poly.pdbx_seq_one_letter_code
_entity_poly.pdbx_strand_id
1 'polypeptide(L)'
;MTIALRLLNYNRTKMNRIFCLETEWDQSMHDLKKKSTVLPLLDFLENTINIEYTFRQVATESDFNYYIDHLQQPSYSAYDLIYLCFHGQKKCICFADKTDLALMAFAEKEENFGIFEGRNVHFGSCSTLKMREEDIKIFKQLTKARMITGYTKDVDLTSSFIFETWLMDAINRNEGYAAK
;
A
#
# COMPACT_ATOMS: atom_id res chain seq x y z
N MET A 1 1.98 17.33 36.29
CA MET A 1 2.51 16.30 35.39
C MET A 1 2.96 17.00 34.10
N THR A 2 4.25 17.32 33.99
CA THR A 2 4.78 18.14 32.90
C THR A 2 5.24 17.17 31.80
N ILE A 3 4.48 17.13 30.69
CA ILE A 3 4.89 16.36 29.51
C ILE A 3 5.90 17.25 28.75
N ALA A 4 7.19 16.95 28.89
CA ALA A 4 8.23 17.56 28.08
C ALA A 4 8.22 16.91 26.69
N LEU A 5 7.52 17.49 25.75
CA LEU A 5 7.65 17.18 24.31
C LEU A 5 9.04 17.68 23.86
N ARG A 6 9.98 16.75 23.76
CA ARG A 6 11.27 17.02 23.11
C ARG A 6 11.01 17.03 21.60
N LEU A 7 10.78 18.21 21.04
CA LEU A 7 10.81 18.43 19.59
C LEU A 7 12.26 18.21 19.15
N LEU A 8 12.56 17.02 18.67
CA LEU A 8 13.78 16.78 17.92
C LEU A 8 13.67 17.55 16.62
N ASN A 9 14.61 18.47 16.36
CA ASN A 9 14.77 19.11 15.07
C ASN A 9 15.10 18.04 14.05
N TYR A 10 14.06 17.59 13.32
CA TYR A 10 14.18 16.62 12.26
C TYR A 10 14.45 17.39 10.96
N ASN A 11 15.64 17.28 10.42
CA ASN A 11 15.92 17.72 9.06
C ASN A 11 15.12 16.83 8.11
N ARG A 12 13.93 17.26 7.72
CA ARG A 12 13.12 16.66 6.65
C ARG A 12 13.83 16.89 5.32
N THR A 13 14.65 15.94 4.89
CA THR A 13 15.38 16.04 3.63
C THR A 13 14.69 15.38 2.45
N LYS A 14 13.63 14.58 2.67
CA LYS A 14 12.90 13.92 1.60
C LYS A 14 11.42 13.82 1.90
N MET A 15 10.61 14.22 0.93
CA MET A 15 9.16 14.08 0.95
C MET A 15 8.83 12.69 0.40
N ASN A 16 8.26 11.83 1.24
CA ASN A 16 7.80 10.51 0.81
C ASN A 16 6.51 10.66 0.00
N ARG A 17 6.41 9.93 -1.10
CA ARG A 17 5.25 9.90 -1.96
C ARG A 17 4.58 8.54 -1.88
N ILE A 18 3.25 8.56 -1.78
CA ILE A 18 2.41 7.38 -1.78
C ILE A 18 1.75 7.23 -3.15
N PHE A 19 1.91 6.05 -3.75
CA PHE A 19 1.12 5.63 -4.90
C PHE A 19 0.04 4.68 -4.39
N CYS A 20 -1.20 5.15 -4.35
CA CYS A 20 -2.34 4.43 -3.81
C CYS A 20 -3.24 3.93 -4.91
N LEU A 21 -3.51 2.64 -4.90
CA LEU A 21 -4.54 2.00 -5.71
C LEU A 21 -5.62 1.44 -4.79
N GLU A 22 -6.87 1.79 -5.04
CA GLU A 22 -8.01 1.36 -4.23
C GLU A 22 -9.08 0.73 -5.09
N THR A 23 -9.61 -0.41 -4.65
CA THR A 23 -10.82 -0.98 -5.24
C THR A 23 -12.09 -0.32 -4.68
N GLU A 24 -13.22 -0.52 -5.32
CA GLU A 24 -14.51 -0.15 -4.75
C GLU A 24 -14.88 -1.10 -3.60
N TRP A 25 -15.06 -0.54 -2.39
CA TRP A 25 -15.33 -1.32 -1.18
C TRP A 25 -16.77 -1.85 -1.09
N ASP A 26 -17.72 -1.09 -1.62
CA ASP A 26 -19.15 -1.38 -1.52
C ASP A 26 -19.65 -1.87 -2.88
N GLN A 27 -19.45 -3.14 -3.18
CA GLN A 27 -19.74 -3.77 -4.47
C GLN A 27 -21.22 -4.10 -4.69
N SER A 28 -22.13 -3.33 -4.17
CA SER A 28 -23.52 -3.45 -4.57
C SER A 28 -23.73 -2.62 -5.83
N MET A 29 -23.93 -3.24 -6.97
CA MET A 29 -24.37 -2.56 -8.20
C MET A 29 -25.65 -1.73 -8.00
N HIS A 30 -26.31 -1.88 -6.85
CA HIS A 30 -27.54 -1.18 -6.50
C HIS A 30 -27.36 -0.05 -5.49
N ASP A 31 -26.19 0.08 -4.88
CA ASP A 31 -25.92 1.13 -3.90
C ASP A 31 -24.56 1.78 -4.12
N LEU A 32 -24.48 2.66 -5.10
CA LEU A 32 -23.34 3.50 -5.36
C LEU A 32 -23.22 4.70 -4.39
N LYS A 33 -24.08 4.78 -3.37
CA LYS A 33 -24.11 5.90 -2.42
C LYS A 33 -23.07 5.74 -1.30
N LYS A 34 -22.68 4.52 -1.01
CA LYS A 34 -21.63 4.25 -0.02
C LYS A 34 -20.27 4.67 -0.61
N LYS A 35 -19.51 5.39 0.19
CA LYS A 35 -18.22 5.98 -0.19
C LYS A 35 -17.15 5.58 0.83
N SER A 36 -17.03 4.28 1.09
CA SER A 36 -15.87 3.82 1.85
C SER A 36 -14.63 4.02 0.99
N THR A 37 -13.66 4.77 1.49
CA THR A 37 -12.41 5.08 0.77
C THR A 37 -11.31 5.45 1.74
N VAL A 38 -10.07 5.18 1.36
CA VAL A 38 -8.86 5.61 2.11
C VAL A 38 -8.48 7.06 1.87
N LEU A 39 -9.17 7.79 0.99
CA LEU A 39 -8.88 9.20 0.71
C LEU A 39 -8.79 10.07 1.97
N PRO A 40 -9.71 9.98 2.97
CA PRO A 40 -9.60 10.77 4.18
C PRO A 40 -8.30 10.53 4.96
N LEU A 41 -7.76 9.30 4.92
CA LEU A 41 -6.47 8.98 5.51
C LEU A 41 -5.32 9.66 4.74
N LEU A 42 -5.35 9.58 3.41
CA LEU A 42 -4.33 10.22 2.56
C LEU A 42 -4.34 11.73 2.71
N ASP A 43 -5.52 12.37 2.70
CA ASP A 43 -5.68 13.81 2.95
C ASP A 43 -5.15 14.21 4.33
N PHE A 44 -5.43 13.40 5.36
CA PHE A 44 -4.89 13.62 6.69
C PHE A 44 -3.36 13.59 6.71
N LEU A 45 -2.74 12.60 6.07
CA LEU A 45 -1.28 12.46 6.00
C LEU A 45 -0.64 13.61 5.20
N GLU A 46 -1.24 14.01 4.08
CA GLU A 46 -0.78 15.15 3.29
C GLU A 46 -0.77 16.43 4.13
N ASN A 47 -1.87 16.71 4.83
CA ASN A 47 -2.03 17.93 5.59
C ASN A 47 -1.24 17.98 6.91
N THR A 48 -0.92 16.82 7.51
CA THR A 48 -0.29 16.74 8.84
C THR A 48 1.20 16.45 8.81
N ILE A 49 1.64 15.60 7.91
CA ILE A 49 3.04 15.16 7.84
C ILE A 49 3.69 15.41 6.48
N ASN A 50 2.98 16.13 5.60
CA ASN A 50 3.46 16.60 4.31
C ASN A 50 3.90 15.45 3.37
N ILE A 51 3.07 14.41 3.28
CA ILE A 51 3.21 13.31 2.32
C ILE A 51 2.43 13.68 1.06
N GLU A 52 3.07 13.68 -0.11
CA GLU A 52 2.35 13.75 -1.39
C GLU A 52 1.79 12.37 -1.76
N TYR A 53 0.62 12.35 -2.40
CA TYR A 53 0.08 11.08 -2.90
C TYR A 53 -0.50 11.19 -4.31
N THR A 54 -0.52 10.04 -4.99
CA THR A 54 -1.36 9.79 -6.17
C THR A 54 -2.34 8.70 -5.81
N PHE A 55 -3.63 8.96 -6.06
CA PHE A 55 -4.72 8.02 -5.81
C PHE A 55 -5.42 7.64 -7.10
N ARG A 56 -5.70 6.37 -7.30
CA ARG A 56 -6.52 5.86 -8.43
C ARG A 56 -7.45 4.75 -7.95
N GLN A 57 -8.68 4.79 -8.44
CA GLN A 57 -9.61 3.68 -8.29
C GLN A 57 -9.33 2.63 -9.37
N VAL A 58 -9.49 1.36 -8.97
CA VAL A 58 -9.18 0.18 -9.76
C VAL A 58 -10.33 -0.81 -9.63
N ALA A 59 -11.02 -1.07 -10.73
CA ALA A 59 -12.15 -1.99 -10.76
C ALA A 59 -11.75 -3.40 -11.21
N THR A 60 -10.70 -3.53 -12.01
CA THR A 60 -10.30 -4.78 -12.69
C THR A 60 -8.81 -5.04 -12.59
N GLU A 61 -8.37 -6.28 -12.85
CA GLU A 61 -6.94 -6.61 -12.99
C GLU A 61 -6.28 -5.80 -14.12
N SER A 62 -7.01 -5.51 -15.20
CA SER A 62 -6.50 -4.70 -16.31
C SER A 62 -6.17 -3.27 -15.87
N ASP A 63 -7.05 -2.63 -15.08
CA ASP A 63 -6.80 -1.31 -14.53
C ASP A 63 -5.60 -1.34 -13.59
N PHE A 64 -5.51 -2.38 -12.75
CA PHE A 64 -4.40 -2.57 -11.83
C PHE A 64 -3.07 -2.63 -12.58
N ASN A 65 -2.96 -3.50 -13.56
CA ASN A 65 -1.74 -3.66 -14.37
C ASN A 65 -1.40 -2.35 -15.08
N TYR A 66 -2.39 -1.67 -15.68
CA TYR A 66 -2.18 -0.36 -16.32
C TYR A 66 -1.50 0.65 -15.38
N TYR A 67 -1.98 0.78 -14.12
CA TYR A 67 -1.38 1.72 -13.18
C TYR A 67 -0.06 1.23 -12.60
N ILE A 68 0.11 -0.06 -12.36
CA ILE A 68 1.36 -0.63 -11.85
C ILE A 68 2.50 -0.46 -12.85
N ASP A 69 2.23 -0.60 -14.15
CA ASP A 69 3.22 -0.40 -15.20
C ASP A 69 3.81 1.02 -15.21
N HIS A 70 3.05 2.02 -14.76
CA HIS A 70 3.56 3.39 -14.62
C HIS A 70 4.72 3.50 -13.63
N LEU A 71 4.80 2.62 -12.63
CA LEU A 71 5.89 2.62 -11.65
C LEU A 71 7.28 2.35 -12.28
N GLN A 72 7.32 1.80 -13.48
CA GLN A 72 8.57 1.59 -14.23
C GLN A 72 9.08 2.88 -14.88
N GLN A 73 8.25 3.91 -15.00
CA GLN A 73 8.64 5.17 -15.61
C GLN A 73 9.48 6.03 -14.66
N PRO A 74 10.51 6.74 -15.13
CA PRO A 74 11.38 7.58 -14.29
C PRO A 74 10.63 8.64 -13.47
N SER A 75 9.51 9.16 -14.00
CA SER A 75 8.65 10.14 -13.32
C SER A 75 8.02 9.62 -12.03
N TYR A 76 7.93 8.28 -11.87
CA TYR A 76 7.39 7.63 -10.68
C TYR A 76 8.48 7.13 -9.71
N SER A 77 9.75 7.43 -9.97
CA SER A 77 10.86 7.00 -9.11
C SER A 77 10.81 7.55 -7.68
N ALA A 78 10.12 8.68 -7.47
CA ALA A 78 9.96 9.31 -6.16
C ALA A 78 8.84 8.70 -5.28
N TYR A 79 8.09 7.72 -5.78
CA TYR A 79 7.07 7.03 -5.00
C TYR A 79 7.71 5.91 -4.18
N ASP A 80 7.87 6.16 -2.88
CA ASP A 80 8.54 5.24 -1.95
C ASP A 80 7.60 4.18 -1.37
N LEU A 81 6.31 4.48 -1.30
CA LEU A 81 5.28 3.59 -0.76
C LEU A 81 4.22 3.32 -1.81
N ILE A 82 4.02 2.04 -2.10
CA ILE A 82 2.89 1.54 -2.89
C ILE A 82 1.85 1.03 -1.90
N TYR A 83 0.69 1.69 -1.88
CA TYR A 83 -0.41 1.37 -0.98
C TYR A 83 -1.55 0.74 -1.77
N LEU A 84 -1.80 -0.54 -1.53
CA LEU A 84 -2.75 -1.37 -2.26
C LEU A 84 -3.96 -1.67 -1.37
N CYS A 85 -5.05 -0.95 -1.60
CA CYS A 85 -6.28 -0.98 -0.80
C CYS A 85 -7.35 -1.76 -1.54
N PHE A 86 -7.44 -3.03 -1.30
CA PHE A 86 -8.34 -3.95 -1.97
C PHE A 86 -9.13 -4.78 -0.97
N HIS A 87 -10.22 -5.38 -1.41
CA HIS A 87 -10.68 -6.57 -0.71
C HIS A 87 -9.59 -7.63 -0.78
N GLY A 88 -9.47 -8.42 0.26
CA GLY A 88 -8.42 -9.41 0.34
C GLY A 88 -8.91 -10.75 0.85
N GLN A 89 -8.29 -11.78 0.38
CA GLN A 89 -8.37 -13.13 0.91
C GLN A 89 -6.99 -13.77 0.93
N LYS A 90 -6.90 -14.99 1.45
CA LYS A 90 -5.62 -15.68 1.60
C LYS A 90 -4.82 -15.67 0.29
N LYS A 91 -3.68 -14.96 0.29
CA LYS A 91 -2.71 -14.84 -0.81
C LYS A 91 -3.19 -14.06 -2.04
N CYS A 92 -4.32 -13.39 -1.97
CA CYS A 92 -4.92 -12.69 -3.10
C CYS A 92 -5.39 -11.29 -2.72
N ILE A 93 -5.40 -10.39 -3.70
CA ILE A 93 -6.26 -9.19 -3.71
C ILE A 93 -7.45 -9.46 -4.61
N CYS A 94 -8.59 -8.83 -4.28
CA CYS A 94 -9.85 -9.06 -5.00
C CYS A 94 -10.34 -7.73 -5.58
N PHE A 95 -10.75 -7.74 -6.83
CA PHE A 95 -11.23 -6.56 -7.57
C PHE A 95 -12.76 -6.40 -7.50
N ALA A 96 -13.23 -5.23 -7.90
CA ALA A 96 -14.65 -4.89 -7.91
C ALA A 96 -15.46 -5.77 -8.88
N ASP A 97 -14.86 -6.23 -9.97
CA ASP A 97 -15.47 -7.16 -10.93
C ASP A 97 -15.53 -8.63 -10.43
N LYS A 98 -15.13 -8.86 -9.18
CA LYS A 98 -15.07 -10.17 -8.51
C LYS A 98 -13.99 -11.12 -9.04
N THR A 99 -13.04 -10.60 -9.78
CA THR A 99 -11.81 -11.35 -10.10
C THR A 99 -10.80 -11.21 -8.97
N ASP A 100 -9.90 -12.20 -8.85
CA ASP A 100 -8.88 -12.27 -7.83
C ASP A 100 -7.49 -12.34 -8.48
N LEU A 101 -6.54 -11.60 -7.93
CA LEU A 101 -5.14 -11.68 -8.31
C LEU A 101 -4.33 -12.36 -7.20
N ALA A 102 -3.85 -13.56 -7.48
CA ALA A 102 -2.93 -14.26 -6.58
C ALA A 102 -1.56 -13.57 -6.58
N LEU A 103 -1.05 -13.22 -5.39
CA LEU A 103 0.21 -12.48 -5.27
C LEU A 103 1.40 -13.20 -5.93
N MET A 104 1.49 -14.52 -5.77
CA MET A 104 2.59 -15.27 -6.39
C MET A 104 2.46 -15.31 -7.91
N ALA A 105 1.26 -15.52 -8.46
CA ALA A 105 1.05 -15.50 -9.90
C ALA A 105 1.38 -14.12 -10.51
N PHE A 106 1.11 -13.02 -9.77
CA PHE A 106 1.54 -11.69 -10.17
C PHE A 106 3.07 -11.56 -10.18
N ALA A 107 3.74 -11.98 -9.09
CA ALA A 107 5.19 -11.81 -8.95
C ALA A 107 6.02 -12.69 -9.92
N GLU A 108 5.46 -13.83 -10.34
CA GLU A 108 6.12 -14.79 -11.25
C GLU A 108 6.03 -14.39 -12.74
N LYS A 109 5.20 -13.39 -13.08
CA LYS A 109 5.17 -12.84 -14.45
C LYS A 109 6.48 -12.13 -14.77
N GLU A 110 7.06 -12.37 -15.91
CA GLU A 110 8.34 -11.78 -16.33
C GLU A 110 8.29 -10.25 -16.33
N GLU A 111 7.19 -9.67 -16.80
CA GLU A 111 6.96 -8.22 -16.82
C GLU A 111 6.92 -7.57 -15.44
N ASN A 112 6.66 -8.35 -14.39
CA ASN A 112 6.58 -7.87 -13.00
C ASN A 112 7.90 -8.03 -12.21
N PHE A 113 8.94 -8.57 -12.85
CA PHE A 113 10.23 -8.70 -12.20
C PHE A 113 10.81 -7.32 -11.85
N GLY A 114 11.03 -7.09 -10.55
CA GLY A 114 11.55 -5.81 -10.05
C GLY A 114 10.54 -4.65 -10.06
N ILE A 115 9.26 -4.91 -10.29
CA ILE A 115 8.21 -3.88 -10.41
C ILE A 115 8.13 -2.94 -9.18
N PHE A 116 8.49 -3.44 -8.00
CA PHE A 116 8.54 -2.66 -6.76
C PHE A 116 9.97 -2.36 -6.30
N GLU A 117 10.94 -2.35 -7.21
CA GLU A 117 12.35 -2.16 -6.86
C GLU A 117 12.56 -0.92 -6.00
N GLY A 118 13.16 -1.13 -4.80
CA GLY A 118 13.48 -0.07 -3.84
C GLY A 118 12.29 0.55 -3.11
N ARG A 119 11.05 0.08 -3.35
CA ARG A 119 9.82 0.63 -2.76
C ARG A 119 9.32 -0.21 -1.59
N ASN A 120 8.62 0.43 -0.67
CA ASN A 120 7.81 -0.25 0.33
C ASN A 120 6.45 -0.59 -0.29
N VAL A 121 5.90 -1.76 0.03
CA VAL A 121 4.56 -2.17 -0.41
C VAL A 121 3.72 -2.46 0.82
N HIS A 122 2.57 -1.80 0.92
CA HIS A 122 1.58 -2.08 1.96
C HIS A 122 0.28 -2.59 1.34
N PHE A 123 -0.15 -3.76 1.78
CA PHE A 123 -1.43 -4.35 1.43
C PHE A 123 -2.46 -3.98 2.51
N GLY A 124 -3.25 -2.93 2.26
CA GLY A 124 -4.41 -2.55 3.06
C GLY A 124 -5.61 -3.47 2.78
N SER A 125 -5.38 -4.77 2.76
CA SER A 125 -6.33 -5.80 2.31
C SER A 125 -6.39 -6.94 3.33
N CYS A 126 -7.61 -7.32 3.73
CA CYS A 126 -7.84 -8.38 4.70
C CYS A 126 -7.17 -9.70 4.30
N SER A 127 -6.50 -10.36 5.24
CA SER A 127 -5.95 -11.72 5.08
C SER A 127 -4.99 -11.92 3.89
N THR A 128 -4.66 -10.89 3.13
CA THR A 128 -3.84 -11.00 1.90
C THR A 128 -2.46 -11.60 2.19
N LEU A 129 -1.82 -11.22 3.30
CA LEU A 129 -0.53 -11.79 3.70
C LEU A 129 -0.66 -13.07 4.55
N LYS A 130 -1.83 -13.71 4.57
CA LYS A 130 -1.99 -15.05 5.17
C LYS A 130 -1.36 -16.11 4.27
N MET A 131 -0.02 -16.12 4.24
CA MET A 131 0.81 -17.00 3.43
C MET A 131 2.04 -17.44 4.22
N ARG A 132 2.80 -18.42 3.70
CA ARG A 132 4.02 -18.87 4.36
C ARG A 132 5.08 -17.78 4.28
N GLU A 133 5.97 -17.74 5.26
CA GLU A 133 7.06 -16.75 5.29
C GLU A 133 7.97 -16.88 4.05
N GLU A 134 8.20 -18.10 3.58
CA GLU A 134 8.97 -18.38 2.37
C GLU A 134 8.31 -17.76 1.12
N ASP A 135 6.98 -17.87 1.00
CA ASP A 135 6.25 -17.29 -0.13
C ASP A 135 6.39 -15.75 -0.11
N ILE A 136 6.35 -15.11 1.08
CA ILE A 136 6.56 -13.65 1.22
C ILE A 136 7.99 -13.28 0.81
N LYS A 137 9.00 -14.08 1.22
CA LYS A 137 10.39 -13.85 0.82
C LYS A 137 10.58 -13.96 -0.69
N ILE A 138 9.97 -14.97 -1.32
CA ILE A 138 10.03 -15.15 -2.77
C ILE A 138 9.33 -13.98 -3.48
N PHE A 139 8.13 -13.58 -3.04
CA PHE A 139 7.42 -12.42 -3.58
C PHE A 139 8.30 -11.16 -3.51
N LYS A 140 8.92 -10.93 -2.35
CA LYS A 140 9.84 -9.79 -2.16
C LYS A 140 11.05 -9.85 -3.08
N GLN A 141 11.63 -11.03 -3.28
CA GLN A 141 12.78 -11.22 -4.18
C GLN A 141 12.41 -10.97 -5.64
N LEU A 142 11.30 -11.52 -6.11
CA LEU A 142 10.84 -11.35 -7.48
C LEU A 142 10.48 -9.90 -7.80
N THR A 143 9.73 -9.26 -6.92
CA THR A 143 9.30 -7.86 -7.11
C THR A 143 10.35 -6.83 -6.70
N LYS A 144 11.44 -7.26 -6.04
CA LYS A 144 12.49 -6.41 -5.45
C LYS A 144 11.96 -5.35 -4.48
N ALA A 145 10.82 -5.58 -3.85
CA ALA A 145 10.28 -4.68 -2.84
C ALA A 145 11.27 -4.54 -1.68
N ARG A 146 11.46 -3.31 -1.18
CA ARG A 146 12.31 -3.05 0.00
C ARG A 146 11.70 -3.62 1.26
N MET A 147 10.39 -3.40 1.44
CA MET A 147 9.60 -3.90 2.56
C MET A 147 8.21 -4.29 2.07
N ILE A 148 7.64 -5.32 2.69
CA ILE A 148 6.25 -5.73 2.47
C ILE A 148 5.54 -5.73 3.82
N THR A 149 4.40 -5.08 3.89
CA THR A 149 3.53 -5.03 5.07
C THR A 149 2.08 -5.27 4.66
N GLY A 150 1.24 -5.68 5.60
CA GLY A 150 -0.18 -5.93 5.37
C GLY A 150 -0.77 -6.85 6.42
N TYR A 151 -1.98 -7.35 6.17
CA TYR A 151 -2.75 -8.09 7.15
C TYR A 151 -2.75 -9.60 6.88
N THR A 152 -2.56 -10.38 7.95
CA THR A 152 -2.69 -11.85 7.93
C THR A 152 -4.06 -12.31 8.40
N LYS A 153 -4.92 -11.38 8.84
CA LYS A 153 -6.30 -11.60 9.31
C LYS A 153 -7.19 -10.49 8.79
N ASP A 154 -8.48 -10.65 8.96
CA ASP A 154 -9.44 -9.62 8.65
C ASP A 154 -9.31 -8.48 9.67
N VAL A 155 -9.49 -7.26 9.19
CA VAL A 155 -9.38 -6.01 9.94
C VAL A 155 -10.56 -5.12 9.56
N ASP A 156 -11.11 -4.42 10.54
CA ASP A 156 -12.12 -3.40 10.28
C ASP A 156 -11.46 -2.08 9.83
N LEU A 157 -12.22 -1.27 9.10
CA LEU A 157 -11.73 -0.03 8.49
C LEU A 157 -11.15 0.95 9.52
N THR A 158 -11.76 1.08 10.71
CA THR A 158 -11.28 2.01 11.74
C THR A 158 -9.94 1.57 12.30
N SER A 159 -9.81 0.28 12.64
CA SER A 159 -8.57 -0.29 13.15
C SER A 159 -7.45 -0.22 12.11
N SER A 160 -7.77 -0.48 10.82
CA SER A 160 -6.78 -0.35 9.75
C SER A 160 -6.30 1.10 9.62
N PHE A 161 -7.17 2.10 9.61
CA PHE A 161 -6.79 3.51 9.51
C PHE A 161 -5.87 3.97 10.64
N ILE A 162 -6.14 3.54 11.89
CA ILE A 162 -5.29 3.86 13.03
C ILE A 162 -3.89 3.27 12.83
N PHE A 163 -3.81 2.00 12.47
CA PHE A 163 -2.54 1.31 12.26
C PHE A 163 -1.78 1.88 11.05
N GLU A 164 -2.46 2.10 9.94
CA GLU A 164 -1.88 2.60 8.69
C GLU A 164 -1.38 4.04 8.83
N THR A 165 -2.11 4.90 9.58
CA THR A 165 -1.64 6.23 9.94
C THR A 165 -0.29 6.15 10.68
N TRP A 166 -0.22 5.30 11.70
CA TRP A 166 1.01 5.09 12.46
C TRP A 166 2.13 4.51 11.60
N LEU A 167 1.83 3.49 10.78
CA LEU A 167 2.78 2.84 9.90
C LEU A 167 3.38 3.82 8.88
N MET A 168 2.54 4.60 8.22
CA MET A 168 2.97 5.56 7.20
C MET A 168 3.78 6.70 7.80
N ASP A 169 3.40 7.19 9.00
CA ASP A 169 4.21 8.16 9.74
C ASP A 169 5.57 7.55 10.16
N ALA A 170 5.58 6.30 10.62
CA ALA A 170 6.82 5.60 10.97
C ALA A 170 7.74 5.40 9.75
N ILE A 171 7.21 5.02 8.58
CA ILE A 171 7.97 4.92 7.33
C ILE A 171 8.52 6.29 6.92
N ASN A 172 7.69 7.35 7.01
CA ASN A 172 8.09 8.72 6.67
C ASN A 172 9.22 9.24 7.58
N ARG A 173 9.24 8.85 8.85
CA ARG A 173 10.28 9.27 9.82
C ARG A 173 11.56 8.47 9.72
N ASN A 174 11.50 7.24 9.25
CA ASN A 174 12.59 6.27 9.36
C ASN A 174 13.13 5.86 7.99
N GLU A 175 13.84 6.76 7.32
CA GLU A 175 14.67 6.37 6.17
C GLU A 175 15.82 5.39 6.55
N GLY A 176 15.97 5.03 7.84
CA GLY A 176 17.09 4.28 8.40
C GLY A 176 16.81 2.83 8.85
N TYR A 177 15.58 2.32 8.81
CA TYR A 177 15.30 0.92 9.14
C TYR A 177 15.31 0.00 7.92
N ALA A 178 16.22 0.21 7.00
CA ALA A 178 16.57 -0.80 6.03
C ALA A 178 17.58 -1.77 6.67
N ALA A 179 17.10 -2.95 7.02
CA ALA A 179 17.86 -4.17 7.25
C ALA A 179 18.95 -4.13 8.36
N LYS A 180 18.57 -4.63 9.51
CA LYS A 180 19.46 -5.56 10.24
C LYS A 180 18.82 -6.94 10.24
#